data_e39c2f491b5483f30d69bdcc1011507b
#
_entry.id   e39c2f491b5483f30d69bdcc1011507b
#
_cell.length_a   1.000
_cell.length_b   1.000
_cell.length_c   1.000
_cell.angle_alpha   90.00
_cell.angle_beta   90.00
_cell.angle_gamma   90.00
#
_symmetry.space_group_name_H-M   'P 1'
#
loop_
_entity.id
_entity.type
_entity.pdbx_description
1 polymer ?
#
loop_
_entity_poly.entity_id
_entity_poly.type
_entity_poly.pdbx_seq_one_letter_code
_entity_poly.pdbx_strand_id
1 'polypeptide(L)'
;MRARAGRPLGLGLVCALSASACQWPVDSADSHSGLTSVIRIEGGQPMRGSIAAAADVSAASASISPQNTTIFPGASNKSLKGSVGPDANAVALGVAGDGAYWLVPALTPDVTDPHSFSFTARLSISPALAASPLLVPNADGTSTLSLSARAVDPAGNFGPATIQPLIMDSPVRTGTLVVTLDWDAPVDLDLHVLVPAANDAGYVEVWSRARSAAPKIPDGILDFDSNASCQIDGRDVENIEWKGQPPSGHYVVRVDAASLCGEISAAWHAIAYSPGATRGEASGVLTEAAVGQGAVAGAGLTVFEFDYP
;
A
#
# COMPACT_ATOMS: atom_id res chain seq x y z
N MET A 1 7.34 -73.43 48.74
CA MET A 1 8.28 -72.36 48.23
C MET A 1 8.16 -72.32 46.74
N ARG A 2 7.45 -71.34 46.23
CA ARG A 2 7.42 -71.05 44.78
C ARG A 2 7.41 -69.52 44.63
N ALA A 3 8.49 -68.99 44.04
CA ALA A 3 8.69 -67.59 43.75
C ALA A 3 7.78 -67.19 42.56
N ARG A 4 7.03 -66.09 42.70
CA ARG A 4 6.28 -65.46 41.62
C ARG A 4 7.16 -64.41 40.98
N ALA A 5 7.41 -64.57 39.69
CA ALA A 5 8.07 -63.60 38.84
C ALA A 5 7.15 -62.35 38.56
N GLY A 6 7.67 -61.15 38.84
CA GLY A 6 7.01 -59.94 38.56
C GLY A 6 7.10 -59.60 37.04
N ARG A 7 6.00 -59.15 36.46
CA ARG A 7 5.92 -58.59 35.10
C ARG A 7 6.49 -57.18 35.09
N PRO A 8 7.27 -56.80 34.09
CA PRO A 8 7.65 -55.38 33.91
C PRO A 8 6.49 -54.57 33.34
N LEU A 9 6.22 -53.42 33.96
CA LEU A 9 5.36 -52.39 33.47
C LEU A 9 5.97 -51.80 32.20
N GLY A 10 5.24 -51.91 31.09
CA GLY A 10 5.57 -51.22 29.86
C GLY A 10 5.41 -49.73 30.03
N LEU A 11 6.51 -49.01 29.94
CA LEU A 11 6.51 -47.55 29.81
C LEU A 11 6.01 -47.17 28.41
N GLY A 12 4.76 -46.77 28.33
CA GLY A 12 4.21 -46.18 27.11
C GLY A 12 4.88 -44.84 26.80
N LEU A 13 5.68 -44.85 25.77
CA LEU A 13 6.27 -43.62 25.19
C LEU A 13 5.14 -42.83 24.56
N VAL A 14 4.62 -41.83 25.27
CA VAL A 14 3.73 -40.79 24.70
C VAL A 14 4.62 -39.91 23.84
N CYS A 15 4.65 -40.16 22.52
CA CYS A 15 5.13 -39.16 21.55
C CYS A 15 4.20 -37.95 21.58
N ALA A 16 4.56 -36.95 22.35
CA ALA A 16 4.03 -35.61 22.19
C ALA A 16 4.48 -35.12 20.79
N LEU A 17 3.56 -35.13 19.82
CA LEU A 17 3.68 -34.40 18.59
C LEU A 17 3.68 -32.89 18.94
N SER A 18 4.87 -32.35 19.24
CA SER A 18 5.10 -30.94 19.23
C SER A 18 4.91 -30.49 17.77
N ALA A 19 3.79 -29.83 17.47
CA ALA A 19 3.66 -29.01 16.29
C ALA A 19 4.78 -27.98 16.36
N SER A 20 5.90 -28.28 15.73
CA SER A 20 6.92 -27.31 15.40
C SER A 20 6.26 -26.40 14.39
N ALA A 21 5.52 -25.38 14.88
CA ALA A 21 5.29 -24.19 14.08
C ALA A 21 6.68 -23.79 13.58
N CYS A 22 6.88 -23.79 12.26
CA CYS A 22 8.06 -23.21 11.66
C CYS A 22 8.11 -21.75 12.11
N GLN A 23 8.74 -21.52 13.24
CA GLN A 23 9.18 -20.20 13.64
C GLN A 23 10.32 -19.86 12.66
N TRP A 24 9.98 -19.08 11.66
CA TRP A 24 10.99 -18.41 10.85
C TRP A 24 11.93 -17.69 11.82
N PRO A 25 13.25 -17.74 11.59
CA PRO A 25 14.19 -17.07 12.47
C PRO A 25 13.78 -15.60 12.59
N VAL A 26 13.62 -15.14 13.82
CA VAL A 26 13.33 -13.74 14.14
C VAL A 26 14.50 -12.95 13.56
N ASP A 27 14.21 -12.12 12.56
CA ASP A 27 15.22 -11.30 11.90
C ASP A 27 15.98 -10.48 12.94
N SER A 28 17.28 -10.74 13.05
CA SER A 28 18.16 -9.78 13.66
C SER A 28 18.18 -8.51 12.80
N ALA A 29 18.25 -7.34 13.41
CA ALA A 29 18.22 -6.04 12.74
C ALA A 29 19.24 -5.89 11.57
N ASP A 30 20.22 -6.79 11.48
CA ASP A 30 21.25 -6.85 10.44
C ASP A 30 20.84 -7.64 9.17
N SER A 31 19.61 -8.18 9.11
CA SER A 31 19.19 -9.02 7.98
C SER A 31 18.59 -8.24 6.81
N HIS A 32 18.19 -7.00 7.02
CA HIS A 32 17.54 -6.16 6.01
C HIS A 32 18.54 -5.21 5.35
N SER A 33 18.59 -5.23 4.02
CA SER A 33 19.39 -4.31 3.20
C SER A 33 18.63 -3.99 1.91
N GLY A 34 18.98 -2.91 1.24
CA GLY A 34 18.35 -2.54 -0.03
C GLY A 34 16.83 -2.52 0.08
N LEU A 35 16.12 -3.19 -0.84
CA LEU A 35 14.66 -3.23 -0.88
C LEU A 35 14.04 -3.74 0.43
N THR A 36 14.62 -4.77 1.04
CA THR A 36 14.05 -5.37 2.26
C THR A 36 14.15 -4.47 3.48
N SER A 37 14.96 -3.41 3.45
CA SER A 37 15.04 -2.40 4.51
C SER A 37 13.99 -1.30 4.39
N VAL A 38 13.43 -1.09 3.21
CA VAL A 38 12.47 0.00 2.93
C VAL A 38 11.09 -0.49 2.53
N ILE A 39 10.95 -1.75 2.10
CA ILE A 39 9.66 -2.39 1.84
C ILE A 39 9.60 -3.71 2.59
N ARG A 40 8.55 -3.88 3.39
CA ARG A 40 8.21 -5.15 4.01
C ARG A 40 7.08 -5.81 3.24
N ILE A 41 7.15 -7.12 3.03
CA ILE A 41 6.08 -7.91 2.42
C ILE A 41 5.54 -8.91 3.44
N GLU A 42 4.24 -8.83 3.73
CA GLU A 42 3.57 -9.76 4.63
C GLU A 42 3.58 -11.17 4.04
N GLY A 43 4.00 -12.16 4.85
CA GLY A 43 4.12 -13.55 4.40
C GLY A 43 5.26 -13.81 3.42
N GLY A 44 6.04 -12.78 3.05
CA GLY A 44 7.26 -12.91 2.26
C GLY A 44 8.47 -13.26 3.13
N GLN A 45 9.42 -13.98 2.54
CA GLN A 45 10.72 -14.28 3.13
C GLN A 45 11.78 -13.32 2.59
N PRO A 46 12.47 -12.54 3.44
CA PRO A 46 13.58 -11.70 2.99
C PRO A 46 14.79 -12.57 2.59
N MET A 47 15.34 -12.29 1.43
CA MET A 47 16.47 -13.00 0.86
C MET A 47 17.63 -12.04 0.64
N ARG A 48 18.86 -12.49 0.93
CA ARG A 48 20.08 -11.75 0.65
C ARG A 48 20.66 -12.17 -0.70
N GLY A 49 21.31 -11.25 -1.35
CA GLY A 49 21.89 -11.42 -2.67
C GLY A 49 20.99 -10.90 -3.78
N SER A 50 21.57 -10.70 -4.95
CA SER A 50 20.83 -10.29 -6.14
C SER A 50 20.01 -11.45 -6.70
N ILE A 51 18.82 -11.16 -7.22
CA ILE A 51 18.06 -12.15 -7.99
C ILE A 51 18.90 -12.56 -9.20
N ALA A 52 19.21 -13.86 -9.31
CA ALA A 52 20.00 -14.38 -10.41
C ALA A 52 19.32 -14.14 -11.77
N ALA A 53 20.10 -14.06 -12.83
CA ALA A 53 19.58 -14.05 -14.19
C ALA A 53 18.74 -15.32 -14.44
N ALA A 54 17.76 -15.24 -15.35
CA ALA A 54 17.00 -16.41 -15.74
C ALA A 54 17.94 -17.53 -16.23
N ALA A 55 17.71 -18.73 -15.71
CA ALA A 55 18.51 -19.89 -16.11
C ALA A 55 18.21 -20.32 -17.55
N ASP A 56 16.96 -20.13 -17.99
CA ASP A 56 16.49 -20.39 -19.34
C ASP A 56 15.35 -19.43 -19.72
N VAL A 57 15.25 -19.07 -20.99
CA VAL A 57 14.14 -18.26 -21.52
C VAL A 57 12.82 -19.03 -21.55
N SER A 58 12.84 -20.36 -21.45
CA SER A 58 11.67 -21.23 -21.35
C SER A 58 11.16 -21.40 -19.91
N ALA A 59 11.90 -20.86 -18.91
CA ALA A 59 11.47 -20.95 -17.53
C ALA A 59 10.14 -20.22 -17.28
N ALA A 60 9.39 -20.67 -16.26
CA ALA A 60 8.12 -20.08 -15.88
C ALA A 60 8.22 -18.55 -15.71
N SER A 61 7.26 -17.83 -16.27
CA SER A 61 7.20 -16.37 -16.18
C SER A 61 6.35 -15.94 -14.99
N ALA A 62 6.65 -14.76 -14.43
CA ALA A 62 5.75 -14.05 -13.55
C ALA A 62 4.97 -13.00 -14.33
N SER A 63 3.69 -12.82 -14.03
CA SER A 63 2.88 -11.70 -14.49
C SER A 63 2.42 -10.88 -13.28
N ILE A 64 2.25 -9.57 -13.48
CA ILE A 64 1.65 -8.68 -12.49
C ILE A 64 0.33 -8.19 -13.06
N SER A 65 -0.75 -8.35 -12.30
CA SER A 65 -2.07 -7.89 -12.70
C SER A 65 -2.08 -6.36 -12.80
N PRO A 66 -2.83 -5.77 -13.75
CA PRO A 66 -3.05 -4.33 -13.77
C PRO A 66 -3.57 -3.83 -12.43
N GLN A 67 -2.95 -2.80 -11.89
CA GLN A 67 -3.27 -2.24 -10.59
C GLN A 67 -2.75 -0.80 -10.47
N ASN A 68 -3.21 -0.10 -9.46
CA ASN A 68 -2.62 1.18 -9.09
C ASN A 68 -1.12 1.05 -8.80
N THR A 69 -0.34 1.93 -9.39
CA THR A 69 1.13 1.96 -9.24
C THR A 69 1.62 2.95 -8.20
N THR A 70 0.74 3.78 -7.65
CA THR A 70 1.10 4.80 -6.64
C THR A 70 1.60 4.16 -5.36
N ILE A 71 2.69 4.69 -4.83
CA ILE A 71 3.23 4.37 -3.50
C ILE A 71 3.55 5.66 -2.76
N PHE A 72 3.46 5.63 -1.44
CA PHE A 72 3.88 6.74 -0.60
C PHE A 72 4.59 6.24 0.67
N PRO A 73 5.52 7.05 1.22
CA PRO A 73 6.22 6.70 2.45
C PRO A 73 5.25 6.52 3.62
N GLY A 74 5.40 5.43 4.37
CA GLY A 74 4.51 5.11 5.49
C GLY A 74 3.25 4.33 5.12
N ALA A 75 2.97 4.13 3.83
CA ALA A 75 1.83 3.31 3.39
C ALA A 75 1.93 1.87 3.89
N SER A 76 0.80 1.29 4.24
CA SER A 76 0.69 -0.10 4.65
C SER A 76 -0.43 -0.81 3.86
N ASN A 77 -0.30 -2.13 3.71
CA ASN A 77 -1.26 -2.98 2.99
C ASN A 77 -1.39 -2.75 1.48
N LYS A 78 -0.44 -2.04 0.84
CA LYS A 78 -0.48 -1.97 -0.63
C LYS A 78 -0.47 -3.36 -1.22
N SER A 79 -1.50 -3.68 -1.99
CA SER A 79 -1.65 -4.98 -2.64
C SER A 79 -0.90 -5.01 -3.97
N LEU A 80 -0.10 -6.05 -4.16
CA LEU A 80 0.52 -6.41 -5.43
C LEU A 80 0.06 -7.81 -5.79
N LYS A 81 -0.76 -7.95 -6.83
CA LYS A 81 -1.35 -9.21 -7.28
C LYS A 81 -0.71 -9.65 -8.59
N GLY A 82 -0.66 -10.95 -8.80
CA GLY A 82 -0.14 -11.51 -10.04
C GLY A 82 -0.20 -13.03 -10.08
N SER A 83 0.38 -13.62 -11.11
CA SER A 83 0.50 -15.07 -11.25
C SER A 83 1.89 -15.50 -11.68
N VAL A 84 2.23 -16.75 -11.42
CA VAL A 84 3.41 -17.42 -11.93
C VAL A 84 2.98 -18.57 -12.81
N GLY A 85 3.73 -18.83 -13.86
CA GLY A 85 3.44 -19.90 -14.80
C GLY A 85 3.59 -21.29 -14.21
N PRO A 86 3.27 -22.32 -14.99
CA PRO A 86 3.40 -23.70 -14.55
C PRO A 86 4.82 -23.99 -14.09
N ASP A 87 4.93 -24.93 -13.15
CA ASP A 87 6.20 -25.35 -12.53
C ASP A 87 6.86 -24.33 -11.58
N ALA A 88 6.29 -23.14 -11.38
CA ALA A 88 6.72 -22.21 -10.33
C ALA A 88 5.77 -22.26 -9.12
N ASN A 89 6.31 -22.06 -7.92
CA ASN A 89 5.56 -22.05 -6.66
C ASN A 89 5.81 -20.79 -5.82
N ALA A 90 6.60 -19.86 -6.34
CA ALA A 90 6.88 -18.59 -5.68
C ALA A 90 7.19 -17.50 -6.70
N VAL A 91 7.14 -16.25 -6.26
CA VAL A 91 7.64 -15.09 -6.98
C VAL A 91 8.73 -14.41 -6.16
N ALA A 92 9.84 -14.06 -6.79
CA ALA A 92 10.86 -13.20 -6.23
C ALA A 92 10.57 -11.74 -6.63
N LEU A 93 10.43 -10.86 -5.63
CA LEU A 93 10.19 -9.43 -5.79
C LEU A 93 11.44 -8.66 -5.33
N GLY A 94 12.08 -7.95 -6.24
CA GLY A 94 13.32 -7.22 -5.98
C GLY A 94 13.50 -6.03 -6.91
N VAL A 95 14.62 -5.34 -6.78
CA VAL A 95 15.04 -4.26 -7.67
C VAL A 95 16.31 -4.71 -8.40
N ALA A 96 16.38 -4.43 -9.69
CA ALA A 96 17.56 -4.82 -10.50
C ALA A 96 18.83 -4.17 -9.92
N GLY A 97 19.85 -5.01 -9.68
CA GLY A 97 21.13 -4.56 -9.09
C GLY A 97 21.11 -4.40 -7.58
N ASP A 98 19.97 -4.60 -6.90
CA ASP A 98 19.90 -4.61 -5.44
C ASP A 98 20.45 -5.92 -4.86
N GLY A 99 20.96 -5.84 -3.64
CA GLY A 99 21.52 -6.97 -2.89
C GLY A 99 20.52 -7.73 -2.04
N ALA A 100 19.21 -7.47 -2.18
CA ALA A 100 18.17 -8.12 -1.42
C ALA A 100 16.84 -8.18 -2.18
N TYR A 101 16.02 -9.19 -1.88
CA TYR A 101 14.70 -9.37 -2.48
C TYR A 101 13.77 -10.13 -1.53
N TRP A 102 12.48 -10.12 -1.84
CA TRP A 102 11.47 -10.90 -1.14
C TRP A 102 11.09 -12.12 -1.96
N LEU A 103 11.01 -13.29 -1.31
CA LEU A 103 10.43 -14.51 -1.88
C LEU A 103 9.01 -14.66 -1.33
N VAL A 104 8.01 -14.63 -2.22
CA VAL A 104 6.58 -14.69 -1.88
C VAL A 104 5.99 -15.97 -2.45
N PRO A 105 5.36 -16.84 -1.63
CA PRO A 105 4.71 -18.05 -2.12
C PRO A 105 3.57 -17.74 -3.09
N ALA A 106 3.43 -18.56 -4.13
CA ALA A 106 2.32 -18.58 -5.08
C ALA A 106 1.68 -19.98 -5.03
N LEU A 107 0.69 -20.16 -4.16
CA LEU A 107 0.14 -21.48 -3.83
C LEU A 107 -1.33 -21.63 -4.23
N THR A 108 -2.00 -20.54 -4.63
CA THR A 108 -3.40 -20.57 -5.03
C THR A 108 -3.50 -20.79 -6.53
N PRO A 109 -4.17 -21.84 -7.03
CA PRO A 109 -4.40 -21.98 -8.45
C PRO A 109 -5.06 -20.74 -9.05
N ASP A 110 -4.59 -20.29 -10.21
CA ASP A 110 -5.18 -19.15 -10.88
C ASP A 110 -6.56 -19.51 -11.43
N VAL A 111 -7.53 -18.61 -11.24
CA VAL A 111 -8.91 -18.88 -11.67
C VAL A 111 -9.11 -18.82 -13.19
N THR A 112 -8.21 -18.13 -13.89
CA THR A 112 -8.25 -17.95 -15.33
C THR A 112 -7.37 -18.95 -16.08
N ASP A 113 -6.29 -19.41 -15.43
CA ASP A 113 -5.38 -20.42 -15.95
C ASP A 113 -5.03 -21.45 -14.86
N PRO A 114 -5.70 -22.61 -14.83
CA PRO A 114 -5.48 -23.66 -13.82
C PRO A 114 -4.05 -24.22 -13.76
N HIS A 115 -3.21 -23.94 -14.77
CA HIS A 115 -1.81 -24.35 -14.79
C HIS A 115 -0.87 -23.31 -14.16
N SER A 116 -1.41 -22.14 -13.82
CA SER A 116 -0.68 -21.05 -13.14
C SER A 116 -1.11 -20.94 -11.67
N PHE A 117 -0.27 -20.28 -10.88
CA PHE A 117 -0.56 -20.01 -9.47
C PHE A 117 -0.57 -18.52 -9.21
N SER A 118 -1.61 -18.04 -8.54
CA SER A 118 -1.75 -16.65 -8.13
C SER A 118 -0.95 -16.37 -6.88
N PHE A 119 -0.43 -15.15 -6.77
CA PHE A 119 0.13 -14.59 -5.56
C PHE A 119 -0.50 -13.23 -5.23
N THR A 120 -0.50 -12.92 -3.95
CA THR A 120 -0.82 -11.58 -3.44
C THR A 120 0.25 -11.20 -2.44
N ALA A 121 1.00 -10.16 -2.73
CA ALA A 121 1.95 -9.55 -1.82
C ALA A 121 1.33 -8.30 -1.21
N ARG A 122 1.34 -8.18 0.12
CA ARG A 122 0.94 -6.98 0.85
C ARG A 122 2.18 -6.23 1.31
N LEU A 123 2.38 -5.05 0.75
CA LEU A 123 3.57 -4.24 0.97
C LEU A 123 3.31 -3.20 2.06
N SER A 124 4.25 -3.05 2.98
CA SER A 124 4.33 -1.91 3.88
C SER A 124 5.58 -1.09 3.50
N ILE A 125 5.38 0.18 3.26
CA ILE A 125 6.40 1.09 2.72
C ILE A 125 7.00 1.89 3.90
N SER A 126 8.29 1.75 4.13
CA SER A 126 8.97 2.56 5.15
C SER A 126 9.04 4.03 4.74
N PRO A 127 8.88 4.98 5.68
CA PRO A 127 9.18 6.40 5.42
C PRO A 127 10.59 6.62 4.86
N ALA A 128 11.55 5.75 5.19
CA ALA A 128 12.93 5.83 4.68
C ALA A 128 13.04 5.60 3.16
N LEU A 129 11.99 5.08 2.49
CA LEU A 129 11.99 4.92 1.03
C LEU A 129 12.19 6.27 0.33
N ALA A 130 11.64 7.37 0.84
CA ALA A 130 11.77 8.70 0.24
C ALA A 130 13.22 9.15 0.01
N ALA A 131 14.15 8.68 0.85
CA ALA A 131 15.59 8.98 0.74
C ALA A 131 16.40 7.81 0.15
N SER A 132 15.73 6.76 -0.34
CA SER A 132 16.41 5.55 -0.82
C SER A 132 16.99 5.75 -2.22
N PRO A 133 18.21 5.27 -2.47
CA PRO A 133 18.81 5.26 -3.82
C PRO A 133 18.09 4.32 -4.79
N LEU A 134 17.14 3.50 -4.33
CA LEU A 134 16.31 2.65 -5.18
C LEU A 134 15.26 3.42 -5.97
N LEU A 135 14.96 4.66 -5.55
CA LEU A 135 14.07 5.56 -6.26
C LEU A 135 14.82 6.33 -7.33
N VAL A 136 14.30 6.33 -8.54
CA VAL A 136 14.83 7.09 -9.67
C VAL A 136 13.93 8.31 -9.90
N PRO A 137 14.44 9.54 -9.70
CA PRO A 137 13.68 10.76 -9.97
C PRO A 137 13.27 10.88 -11.43
N ASN A 138 12.03 11.31 -11.67
CA ASN A 138 11.48 11.61 -12.99
C ASN A 138 11.49 13.12 -13.26
N ALA A 139 11.36 13.50 -14.55
CA ALA A 139 11.35 14.90 -14.94
C ALA A 139 10.10 15.68 -14.47
N ASP A 140 9.02 15.00 -14.15
CA ASP A 140 7.76 15.56 -13.65
C ASP A 140 7.72 15.77 -12.13
N GLY A 141 8.82 15.43 -11.42
CA GLY A 141 8.92 15.56 -9.97
C GLY A 141 8.51 14.30 -9.21
N THR A 142 7.97 13.30 -9.88
CA THR A 142 7.72 11.99 -9.28
C THR A 142 9.01 11.18 -9.15
N SER A 143 8.96 10.03 -8.48
CA SER A 143 10.08 9.08 -8.45
C SER A 143 9.58 7.66 -8.70
N THR A 144 10.36 6.87 -9.42
CA THR A 144 10.00 5.49 -9.77
C THR A 144 10.85 4.48 -9.02
N LEU A 145 10.20 3.52 -8.37
CA LEU A 145 10.79 2.26 -7.92
C LEU A 145 10.47 1.17 -8.97
N SER A 146 11.49 0.69 -9.68
CA SER A 146 11.31 -0.38 -10.68
C SER A 146 11.36 -1.75 -10.01
N LEU A 147 10.19 -2.25 -9.60
CA LEU A 147 10.08 -3.56 -8.98
C LEU A 147 10.17 -4.65 -10.06
N SER A 148 11.08 -5.61 -9.87
CA SER A 148 11.25 -6.78 -10.71
C SER A 148 10.57 -7.99 -10.07
N ALA A 149 9.67 -8.63 -10.79
CA ALA A 149 9.05 -9.89 -10.41
C ALA A 149 9.61 -11.02 -11.28
N ARG A 150 10.02 -12.13 -10.65
CA ARG A 150 10.47 -13.34 -11.34
C ARG A 150 9.80 -14.56 -10.71
N ALA A 151 9.29 -15.45 -11.54
CA ALA A 151 8.82 -16.75 -11.07
C ALA A 151 9.99 -17.56 -10.52
N VAL A 152 9.75 -18.38 -9.50
CA VAL A 152 10.74 -19.24 -8.88
C VAL A 152 10.19 -20.66 -8.86
N ASP A 153 10.95 -21.62 -9.43
CA ASP A 153 10.58 -23.02 -9.41
C ASP A 153 10.96 -23.72 -8.08
N PRO A 154 10.50 -24.94 -7.82
CA PRO A 154 10.85 -25.69 -6.61
C PRO A 154 12.36 -25.99 -6.47
N ALA A 155 13.14 -25.91 -7.53
CA ALA A 155 14.60 -26.09 -7.51
C ALA A 155 15.34 -24.78 -7.20
N GLY A 156 14.61 -23.64 -7.13
CA GLY A 156 15.19 -22.33 -6.85
C GLY A 156 15.71 -21.60 -8.11
N ASN A 157 15.34 -22.03 -9.30
CA ASN A 157 15.69 -21.32 -10.53
C ASN A 157 14.71 -20.17 -10.78
N PHE A 158 15.27 -19.07 -11.32
CA PHE A 158 14.51 -17.85 -11.62
C PHE A 158 14.11 -17.78 -13.09
N GLY A 159 12.87 -17.42 -13.34
CA GLY A 159 12.35 -17.11 -14.68
C GLY A 159 12.73 -15.70 -15.17
N PRO A 160 12.24 -15.31 -16.35
CA PRO A 160 12.43 -13.96 -16.88
C PRO A 160 11.83 -12.89 -15.97
N ALA A 161 12.40 -11.69 -16.02
CA ALA A 161 11.90 -10.57 -15.21
C ALA A 161 10.70 -9.90 -15.86
N THR A 162 9.68 -9.66 -15.07
CA THR A 162 8.60 -8.70 -15.36
C THR A 162 8.85 -7.46 -14.50
N ILE A 163 8.86 -6.27 -15.10
CA ILE A 163 9.10 -5.02 -14.39
C ILE A 163 7.77 -4.32 -14.13
N GLN A 164 7.54 -4.01 -12.87
CA GLN A 164 6.42 -3.19 -12.42
C GLN A 164 6.96 -1.86 -11.88
N PRO A 165 6.73 -0.73 -12.56
CA PRO A 165 7.02 0.56 -11.98
C PRO A 165 6.04 0.84 -10.84
N LEU A 166 6.57 1.25 -9.71
CA LEU A 166 5.82 1.83 -8.61
C LEU A 166 6.21 3.31 -8.54
N ILE A 167 5.22 4.19 -8.58
CA ILE A 167 5.41 5.62 -8.68
C ILE A 167 5.21 6.23 -7.29
N MET A 168 6.26 6.83 -6.76
CA MET A 168 6.14 7.69 -5.60
C MET A 168 5.81 9.08 -6.10
N ASP A 169 4.58 9.49 -5.89
CA ASP A 169 4.15 10.83 -6.25
C ASP A 169 4.79 11.84 -5.29
N SER A 170 5.25 12.94 -5.87
CA SER A 170 5.63 14.14 -5.15
C SER A 170 4.87 15.28 -5.83
N PRO A 171 3.57 15.40 -5.56
CA PRO A 171 2.74 16.35 -6.27
C PRO A 171 3.34 17.75 -6.17
N VAL A 172 3.57 18.37 -7.31
CA VAL A 172 3.90 19.79 -7.38
C VAL A 172 2.66 20.56 -6.94
N ARG A 173 2.62 20.89 -5.66
CA ARG A 173 1.50 21.60 -5.05
C ARG A 173 1.59 23.07 -5.40
N THR A 174 0.76 23.50 -6.35
CA THR A 174 0.69 24.88 -6.84
C THR A 174 -0.48 25.61 -6.20
N GLY A 175 -0.39 25.96 -4.96
CA GLY A 175 -1.46 26.72 -4.27
C GLY A 175 -0.92 27.43 -3.05
N THR A 176 -1.68 28.38 -2.52
CA THR A 176 -1.40 29.02 -1.23
C THR A 176 -1.68 28.07 -0.08
N LEU A 177 -2.67 27.20 -0.25
CA LEU A 177 -2.97 26.04 0.57
C LEU A 177 -3.48 24.94 -0.34
N VAL A 178 -2.99 23.71 -0.16
CA VAL A 178 -3.49 22.52 -0.83
C VAL A 178 -3.68 21.42 0.21
N VAL A 179 -4.84 20.79 0.20
CA VAL A 179 -5.09 19.58 0.95
C VAL A 179 -5.22 18.45 -0.06
N THR A 180 -4.36 17.45 0.04
CA THR A 180 -4.30 16.30 -0.87
C THR A 180 -4.67 15.04 -0.12
N LEU A 181 -5.42 14.15 -0.75
CA LEU A 181 -5.65 12.76 -0.37
C LEU A 181 -5.16 11.87 -1.51
N ASP A 182 -4.25 10.93 -1.20
CA ASP A 182 -3.76 9.90 -2.11
C ASP A 182 -4.14 8.52 -1.58
N TRP A 183 -4.33 7.53 -2.47
CA TRP A 183 -4.54 6.14 -2.05
C TRP A 183 -3.94 5.12 -3.03
N ASP A 184 -3.86 3.87 -2.62
CA ASP A 184 -3.06 2.85 -3.28
C ASP A 184 -3.87 1.71 -3.93
N ALA A 185 -5.18 1.83 -4.01
CA ALA A 185 -6.07 0.80 -4.53
C ALA A 185 -7.13 1.41 -5.45
N PRO A 186 -7.74 0.62 -6.38
CA PRO A 186 -8.80 1.11 -7.25
C PRO A 186 -10.14 1.19 -6.49
N VAL A 187 -10.21 2.14 -5.56
CA VAL A 187 -11.34 2.40 -4.66
C VAL A 187 -11.83 3.84 -4.82
N ASP A 188 -13.03 4.11 -4.33
CA ASP A 188 -13.67 5.41 -4.32
C ASP A 188 -13.55 6.01 -2.91
N LEU A 189 -12.51 6.83 -2.70
CA LEU A 189 -12.29 7.59 -1.47
C LEU A 189 -12.55 9.06 -1.72
N ASP A 190 -13.26 9.70 -0.79
CA ASP A 190 -13.60 11.12 -0.83
C ASP A 190 -12.77 11.92 0.19
N LEU A 191 -12.18 13.02 -0.27
CA LEU A 191 -11.58 14.04 0.58
C LEU A 191 -12.65 15.04 1.05
N HIS A 192 -12.74 15.22 2.36
CA HIS A 192 -13.59 16.23 2.98
C HIS A 192 -12.75 17.24 3.76
N VAL A 193 -12.94 18.52 3.51
CA VAL A 193 -12.30 19.60 4.29
C VAL A 193 -13.35 20.55 4.81
N LEU A 194 -13.39 20.66 6.14
CA LEU A 194 -14.18 21.68 6.80
C LEU A 194 -13.36 22.96 6.87
N VAL A 195 -13.82 23.98 6.17
CA VAL A 195 -13.15 25.26 6.02
C VAL A 195 -13.82 26.26 6.96
N PRO A 196 -13.06 27.02 7.77
CA PRO A 196 -13.66 28.01 8.67
C PRO A 196 -14.42 29.07 7.90
N ALA A 197 -15.66 29.32 8.29
CA ALA A 197 -16.46 30.41 7.70
C ALA A 197 -16.13 31.73 8.38
N ALA A 198 -16.27 32.84 7.65
CA ALA A 198 -16.04 34.18 8.19
C ALA A 198 -16.99 34.47 9.37
N ASN A 199 -16.48 35.21 10.35
CA ASN A 199 -17.26 35.72 11.50
C ASN A 199 -17.83 34.64 12.44
N ASP A 200 -17.07 33.59 12.71
CA ASP A 200 -17.46 32.47 13.60
C ASP A 200 -18.78 31.77 13.20
N ALA A 201 -19.14 31.84 11.91
CA ALA A 201 -20.36 31.24 11.36
C ALA A 201 -20.27 29.71 11.20
N GLY A 202 -19.28 29.05 11.84
CA GLY A 202 -19.04 27.61 11.75
C GLY A 202 -18.17 27.22 10.56
N TYR A 203 -18.51 26.15 9.88
CA TYR A 203 -17.70 25.59 8.78
C TYR A 203 -18.49 25.57 7.46
N VAL A 204 -17.74 25.61 6.38
CA VAL A 204 -18.19 25.19 5.05
C VAL A 204 -17.43 23.93 4.68
N GLU A 205 -18.12 22.88 4.31
CA GLU A 205 -17.50 21.63 3.89
C GLU A 205 -17.30 21.63 2.39
N VAL A 206 -16.08 21.30 1.94
CA VAL A 206 -15.72 21.07 0.54
C VAL A 206 -15.46 19.57 0.39
N TRP A 207 -16.12 18.94 -0.60
CA TRP A 207 -16.06 17.50 -0.84
C TRP A 207 -16.69 17.17 -2.21
N SER A 208 -16.78 15.91 -2.62
CA SER A 208 -17.19 15.49 -3.98
C SER A 208 -18.52 16.08 -4.46
N ARG A 209 -19.55 16.22 -3.60
CA ARG A 209 -20.85 16.82 -3.97
C ARG A 209 -20.98 18.31 -3.65
N ALA A 210 -20.02 18.90 -2.96
CA ALA A 210 -19.93 20.31 -2.67
C ALA A 210 -18.51 20.79 -3.00
N ARG A 211 -18.15 20.72 -4.27
CA ARG A 211 -16.78 20.89 -4.79
C ARG A 211 -16.18 22.28 -4.63
N SER A 212 -16.92 23.24 -4.08
CA SER A 212 -16.47 24.60 -3.86
C SER A 212 -17.10 25.20 -2.62
N ALA A 213 -16.28 25.88 -1.82
CA ALA A 213 -16.75 26.70 -0.72
C ALA A 213 -17.43 28.02 -1.16
N ALA A 214 -17.34 28.39 -2.44
CA ALA A 214 -17.95 29.58 -3.00
C ALA A 214 -19.51 29.51 -2.94
N PRO A 215 -20.22 30.66 -2.83
CA PRO A 215 -19.67 32.02 -2.74
C PRO A 215 -19.26 32.44 -1.32
N LYS A 216 -19.40 31.58 -0.32
CA LYS A 216 -19.11 31.91 1.09
C LYS A 216 -17.62 32.08 1.35
N ILE A 217 -16.81 31.27 0.68
CA ILE A 217 -15.34 31.25 0.81
C ILE A 217 -14.75 31.20 -0.59
N PRO A 218 -13.95 32.17 -1.00
CA PRO A 218 -13.27 32.12 -2.30
C PRO A 218 -12.26 30.98 -2.37
N ASP A 219 -12.11 30.38 -3.54
CA ASP A 219 -11.01 29.51 -3.95
C ASP A 219 -10.82 28.15 -3.25
N GLY A 220 -11.64 27.72 -2.33
CA GLY A 220 -11.59 26.34 -1.82
C GLY A 220 -12.28 25.39 -2.82
N ILE A 221 -11.53 24.79 -3.74
CA ILE A 221 -12.10 24.00 -4.85
C ILE A 221 -11.49 22.60 -4.86
N LEU A 222 -12.36 21.58 -4.84
CA LEU A 222 -11.98 20.21 -5.17
C LEU A 222 -11.72 20.11 -6.68
N ASP A 223 -10.52 19.72 -7.06
CA ASP A 223 -10.09 19.67 -8.46
C ASP A 223 -10.78 18.53 -9.23
N PHE A 224 -10.80 17.36 -8.65
CA PHE A 224 -11.33 16.14 -9.25
C PHE A 224 -11.99 15.25 -8.21
N ASP A 225 -12.96 14.44 -8.63
CA ASP A 225 -13.65 13.40 -7.87
C ASP A 225 -13.23 12.07 -8.48
N SER A 226 -12.22 11.46 -7.87
CA SER A 226 -11.47 10.36 -8.47
C SER A 226 -12.14 9.02 -8.17
N ASN A 227 -12.25 8.16 -9.19
CA ASN A 227 -12.89 6.85 -9.11
C ASN A 227 -14.39 6.88 -8.71
N ALA A 228 -15.04 8.03 -8.85
CA ALA A 228 -16.42 8.27 -8.45
C ALA A 228 -17.37 7.14 -8.83
N SER A 229 -18.15 6.63 -7.85
CA SER A 229 -19.06 5.49 -8.05
C SER A 229 -18.39 4.26 -8.63
N CYS A 230 -17.13 4.00 -8.26
CA CYS A 230 -16.31 2.89 -8.75
C CYS A 230 -16.05 2.91 -10.26
N GLN A 231 -16.13 4.06 -10.89
CA GLN A 231 -15.65 4.25 -12.25
C GLN A 231 -14.15 4.56 -12.22
N ILE A 232 -13.34 3.50 -12.21
CA ILE A 232 -11.89 3.62 -12.03
C ILE A 232 -11.27 4.42 -13.19
N ASP A 233 -10.76 5.59 -12.88
CA ASP A 233 -10.15 6.53 -13.83
C ASP A 233 -8.62 6.52 -13.81
N GLY A 234 -8.03 5.80 -12.84
CA GLY A 234 -6.59 5.61 -12.67
C GLY A 234 -5.87 6.79 -12.04
N ARG A 235 -6.58 7.71 -11.39
CA ARG A 235 -5.95 8.85 -10.68
C ARG A 235 -5.68 8.54 -9.25
N ASP A 236 -6.50 8.07 -8.44
CA ASP A 236 -6.29 7.71 -7.03
C ASP A 236 -5.78 8.89 -6.18
N VAL A 237 -6.22 10.11 -6.51
CA VAL A 237 -5.85 11.36 -5.82
C VAL A 237 -6.95 12.40 -5.93
N GLU A 238 -7.17 13.13 -4.85
CA GLU A 238 -8.04 14.30 -4.77
C GLU A 238 -7.32 15.47 -4.12
N ASN A 239 -7.53 16.67 -4.63
CA ASN A 239 -6.98 17.90 -4.06
C ASN A 239 -8.06 18.94 -3.84
N ILE A 240 -8.01 19.61 -2.69
CA ILE A 240 -8.74 20.85 -2.45
C ILE A 240 -7.73 21.99 -2.41
N GLU A 241 -7.87 22.93 -3.35
CA GLU A 241 -6.88 23.96 -3.62
C GLU A 241 -7.41 25.37 -3.34
N TRP A 242 -6.55 26.20 -2.76
CA TRP A 242 -6.67 27.65 -2.67
C TRP A 242 -5.55 28.27 -3.46
N LYS A 243 -5.89 29.00 -4.53
CA LYS A 243 -4.94 29.79 -5.34
C LYS A 243 -4.74 31.19 -4.76
N GLY A 244 -5.79 31.74 -4.17
CA GLY A 244 -5.78 32.99 -3.41
C GLY A 244 -5.49 32.78 -1.92
N GLN A 245 -5.90 33.74 -1.07
CA GLN A 245 -5.73 33.67 0.37
C GLN A 245 -6.81 32.77 0.99
N PRO A 246 -6.41 31.63 1.61
CA PRO A 246 -7.35 30.82 2.36
C PRO A 246 -7.89 31.57 3.59
N PRO A 247 -9.09 31.27 4.08
CA PRO A 247 -9.56 31.80 5.36
C PRO A 247 -8.63 31.44 6.51
N SER A 248 -8.34 32.40 7.38
CA SER A 248 -7.66 32.12 8.64
C SER A 248 -8.60 31.35 9.58
N GLY A 249 -8.04 30.42 10.34
CA GLY A 249 -8.78 29.68 11.36
C GLY A 249 -8.50 28.18 11.34
N HIS A 250 -9.37 27.43 11.99
CA HIS A 250 -9.22 26.01 12.22
C HIS A 250 -9.82 25.19 11.07
N TYR A 251 -9.04 24.26 10.53
CA TYR A 251 -9.44 23.34 9.45
C TYR A 251 -9.52 21.92 9.98
N VAL A 252 -10.51 21.15 9.51
CA VAL A 252 -10.65 19.73 9.82
C VAL A 252 -10.60 18.96 8.50
N VAL A 253 -9.70 17.98 8.43
CA VAL A 253 -9.55 17.10 7.27
C VAL A 253 -10.10 15.73 7.60
N ARG A 254 -10.92 15.20 6.69
CA ARG A 254 -11.52 13.88 6.82
C ARG A 254 -11.31 13.07 5.55
N VAL A 255 -11.24 11.77 5.71
CA VAL A 255 -11.21 10.79 4.62
C VAL A 255 -12.42 9.88 4.77
N ASP A 256 -13.24 9.82 3.73
CA ASP A 256 -14.40 8.92 3.65
C ASP A 256 -14.14 7.79 2.65
N ALA A 257 -14.65 6.60 2.95
CA ALA A 257 -14.71 5.51 1.98
C ALA A 257 -16.12 5.48 1.37
N ALA A 258 -16.31 6.15 0.25
CA ALA A 258 -17.56 6.08 -0.47
C ALA A 258 -17.82 4.65 -0.96
N SER A 259 -16.79 3.97 -1.43
CA SER A 259 -16.82 2.53 -1.76
C SER A 259 -15.43 1.93 -1.86
N LEU A 260 -15.26 0.69 -1.42
CA LEU A 260 -14.04 -0.07 -1.70
C LEU A 260 -14.04 -0.78 -3.07
N CYS A 261 -15.08 -0.63 -3.88
CA CYS A 261 -15.15 -1.14 -5.26
C CYS A 261 -14.80 -2.64 -5.39
N GLY A 262 -15.02 -3.42 -4.34
CA GLY A 262 -14.68 -4.84 -4.28
C GLY A 262 -13.30 -5.16 -3.70
N GLU A 263 -12.49 -4.16 -3.37
CA GLU A 263 -11.27 -4.36 -2.60
C GLU A 263 -11.60 -4.56 -1.11
N ILE A 264 -10.71 -5.21 -0.36
CA ILE A 264 -10.91 -5.46 1.08
C ILE A 264 -10.42 -4.31 1.95
N SER A 265 -9.54 -3.49 1.42
CA SER A 265 -8.94 -2.33 2.09
C SER A 265 -8.22 -1.43 1.09
N ALA A 266 -8.04 -0.17 1.47
CA ALA A 266 -7.18 0.79 0.78
C ALA A 266 -6.29 1.50 1.79
N ALA A 267 -5.00 1.60 1.51
CA ALA A 267 -4.12 2.49 2.24
C ALA A 267 -4.25 3.90 1.65
N TRP A 268 -4.26 4.90 2.52
CA TRP A 268 -4.38 6.29 2.15
C TRP A 268 -3.34 7.16 2.87
N HIS A 269 -3.06 8.30 2.26
CA HIS A 269 -2.24 9.35 2.82
C HIS A 269 -2.91 10.70 2.56
N ALA A 270 -3.01 11.52 3.58
CA ALA A 270 -3.57 12.86 3.46
C ALA A 270 -2.58 13.89 4.02
N ILE A 271 -2.44 15.02 3.32
CA ILE A 271 -1.52 16.08 3.70
C ILE A 271 -2.11 17.46 3.40
N ALA A 272 -1.96 18.39 4.33
CA ALA A 272 -2.19 19.82 4.10
C ALA A 272 -0.84 20.53 3.96
N TYR A 273 -0.66 21.25 2.88
CA TYR A 273 0.58 21.93 2.52
C TYR A 273 0.33 23.39 2.17
N SER A 274 1.21 24.25 2.62
CA SER A 274 1.36 25.63 2.13
C SER A 274 2.83 25.88 1.77
N PRO A 275 3.17 26.85 0.89
CA PRO A 275 4.53 27.06 0.43
C PRO A 275 5.54 27.10 1.59
N GLY A 276 6.43 26.10 1.59
CA GLY A 276 7.48 25.94 2.61
C GLY A 276 7.05 25.29 3.93
N ALA A 277 5.79 24.81 4.09
CA ALA A 277 5.36 24.18 5.33
C ALA A 277 4.29 23.11 5.14
N THR A 278 4.46 21.93 5.72
CA THR A 278 3.39 20.98 6.00
C THR A 278 2.57 21.48 7.18
N ARG A 279 1.26 21.56 7.03
CA ARG A 279 0.32 22.03 8.07
C ARG A 279 -0.27 20.87 8.87
N GLY A 280 -0.44 19.72 8.23
CA GLY A 280 -0.89 18.47 8.83
C GLY A 280 -0.66 17.32 7.87
N GLU A 281 -0.49 16.12 8.41
CA GLU A 281 -0.23 14.92 7.64
C GLU A 281 -0.69 13.69 8.42
N ALA A 282 -1.32 12.74 7.74
CA ALA A 282 -1.70 11.47 8.32
C ALA A 282 -1.76 10.38 7.24
N SER A 283 -1.60 9.14 7.65
CA SER A 283 -1.78 7.95 6.81
C SER A 283 -2.57 6.91 7.58
N GLY A 284 -3.26 6.05 6.84
CA GLY A 284 -4.02 4.97 7.45
C GLY A 284 -4.48 3.93 6.44
N VAL A 285 -5.35 3.07 6.91
CA VAL A 285 -6.01 2.05 6.08
C VAL A 285 -7.50 2.11 6.34
N LEU A 286 -8.29 2.19 5.26
CA LEU A 286 -9.74 2.00 5.31
C LEU A 286 -10.07 0.56 4.93
N THR A 287 -11.05 -0.01 5.61
CA THR A 287 -11.56 -1.36 5.39
C THR A 287 -13.07 -1.29 5.20
N GLU A 288 -13.69 -2.40 4.83
CA GLU A 288 -15.15 -2.51 4.67
C GLU A 288 -15.94 -1.97 5.88
N ALA A 289 -15.39 -2.11 7.09
CA ALA A 289 -16.01 -1.58 8.30
C ALA A 289 -16.05 -0.04 8.35
N ALA A 290 -15.23 0.64 7.56
CA ALA A 290 -15.19 2.09 7.46
C ALA A 290 -16.12 2.63 6.35
N VAL A 291 -16.59 1.77 5.44
CA VAL A 291 -17.60 2.09 4.43
C VAL A 291 -18.95 2.20 5.12
N GLY A 292 -19.26 3.34 5.63
CA GLY A 292 -20.45 3.38 6.46
C GLY A 292 -21.51 4.39 6.06
N GLN A 293 -21.10 5.53 5.59
CA GLN A 293 -22.02 6.66 5.43
C GLN A 293 -22.02 7.22 4.02
N GLY A 294 -21.08 6.79 3.21
CA GLY A 294 -20.80 7.09 1.81
C GLY A 294 -21.40 8.36 1.24
N ALA A 295 -20.56 9.26 0.75
CA ALA A 295 -20.92 10.42 -0.05
C ALA A 295 -22.03 11.31 0.57
N VAL A 296 -21.96 11.60 1.88
CA VAL A 296 -22.80 12.56 2.59
C VAL A 296 -21.97 13.60 3.33
N ALA A 297 -22.48 14.82 3.47
CA ALA A 297 -21.80 15.85 4.23
C ALA A 297 -21.56 15.40 5.68
N GLY A 298 -20.33 15.65 6.18
CA GLY A 298 -19.92 15.25 7.52
C GLY A 298 -19.45 13.80 7.64
N ALA A 299 -19.43 13.03 6.54
CA ALA A 299 -18.92 11.67 6.53
C ALA A 299 -17.39 11.59 6.74
N GLY A 300 -16.92 10.37 6.92
CA GLY A 300 -15.51 10.05 7.01
C GLY A 300 -14.89 10.23 8.39
N LEU A 301 -13.67 9.72 8.50
CA LEU A 301 -12.84 9.82 9.70
C LEU A 301 -12.09 11.15 9.71
N THR A 302 -12.13 11.90 10.80
CA THR A 302 -11.19 13.00 11.02
C THR A 302 -9.78 12.43 11.11
N VAL A 303 -8.91 12.86 10.19
CA VAL A 303 -7.56 12.31 10.10
C VAL A 303 -6.50 13.24 10.67
N PHE A 304 -6.70 14.54 10.53
CA PHE A 304 -5.96 15.58 11.24
C PHE A 304 -6.71 16.92 11.18
N GLU A 305 -6.24 17.83 12.00
CA GLU A 305 -6.72 19.20 12.09
C GLU A 305 -5.53 20.16 12.09
N PHE A 306 -5.70 21.38 11.61
CA PHE A 306 -4.64 22.38 11.61
C PHE A 306 -5.20 23.80 11.62
N ASP A 307 -4.38 24.74 12.14
CA ASP A 307 -4.70 26.15 12.07
C ASP A 307 -3.96 26.82 10.90
N TYR A 308 -4.70 27.60 10.12
CA TYR A 308 -4.13 28.46 9.08
C TYR A 308 -4.18 29.91 9.55
N PRO A 309 -3.03 30.67 9.46
CA PRO A 309 -2.89 32.01 10.00
C PRO A 309 -3.73 33.08 9.32
#